data_1cf79ada9df78d34154997cfc88424e2
#
_entry.id   1cf79ada9df78d34154997cfc88424e2
#
_cell.length_a   1.000
_cell.length_b   1.000
_cell.length_c   1.000
_cell.angle_alpha   90.00
_cell.angle_beta   90.00
_cell.angle_gamma   90.00
#
_symmetry.space_group_name_H-M   'P 1'
#
loop_
_entity.id
_entity.type
_entity.pdbx_description
1 polymer ?
#
loop_
_entity_poly.entity_id
_entity_poly.type
_entity_poly.pdbx_seq_one_letter_code
_entity_poly.pdbx_strand_id
1 'polypeptide(L)'
;MQEVYDQIKADLDEAAPNLPEKPVLNAYRASKPVGYGMLARMYLYMGDYKKALENAVISLQNNSTLMSLFPYKVVDRDKYIGRIDVPDGDENPENIYIRLAPWTFGFSATAYASEELASLYDQEKDQRYLLYFTKYLGGIDLDYPLWAPYIYANMAMSTPEMYLIAAECEARIGSKDKAMEY
;
A
#
# COMPACT_ATOMS: atom_id res chain seq x y z
N MET A 1 1.36 23.95 12.88
CA MET A 1 1.31 22.49 12.60
C MET A 1 0.25 21.79 13.42
N GLN A 2 0.18 22.02 14.76
CA GLN A 2 -0.85 21.39 15.60
C GLN A 2 -2.28 21.70 15.13
N GLU A 3 -2.61 22.95 14.84
CA GLU A 3 -3.93 23.36 14.36
C GLU A 3 -4.40 22.60 13.10
N VAL A 4 -3.45 22.25 12.21
CA VAL A 4 -3.77 21.46 11.02
C VAL A 4 -4.16 20.03 11.40
N TYR A 5 -3.43 19.41 12.32
CA TYR A 5 -3.79 18.08 12.81
C TYR A 5 -5.12 18.07 13.56
N ASP A 6 -5.37 19.13 14.35
CA ASP A 6 -6.63 19.27 15.09
C ASP A 6 -7.82 19.39 14.14
N GLN A 7 -7.66 20.12 13.02
CA GLN A 7 -8.70 20.22 11.99
C GLN A 7 -8.90 18.90 11.25
N ILE A 8 -7.80 18.24 10.79
CA ILE A 8 -7.89 16.93 10.13
C ILE A 8 -8.59 15.93 11.04
N LYS A 9 -8.23 15.93 12.33
CA LYS A 9 -8.86 15.05 13.32
C LYS A 9 -10.36 15.32 13.44
N ALA A 10 -10.77 16.57 13.58
CA ALA A 10 -12.18 16.94 13.72
C ALA A 10 -12.98 16.49 12.48
N ASP A 11 -12.45 16.75 11.28
CA ASP A 11 -13.10 16.37 10.02
C ASP A 11 -13.24 14.84 9.88
N LEU A 12 -12.19 14.09 10.23
CA LEU A 12 -12.19 12.63 10.14
C LEU A 12 -13.03 11.97 11.23
N ASP A 13 -13.04 12.49 12.46
CA ASP A 13 -13.89 11.99 13.56
C ASP A 13 -15.36 12.15 13.21
N GLU A 14 -15.74 13.22 12.51
CA GLU A 14 -17.10 13.41 12.01
C GLU A 14 -17.39 12.52 10.80
N ALA A 15 -16.47 12.46 9.84
CA ALA A 15 -16.69 11.76 8.58
C ALA A 15 -16.69 10.23 8.73
N ALA A 16 -15.70 9.64 9.41
CA ALA A 16 -15.48 8.20 9.41
C ALA A 16 -16.71 7.38 9.84
N PRO A 17 -17.42 7.69 10.95
CA PRO A 17 -18.60 6.92 11.36
C PRO A 17 -19.79 7.09 10.41
N ASN A 18 -19.84 8.19 9.65
CA ASN A 18 -20.95 8.54 8.75
C ASN A 18 -20.72 8.03 7.31
N LEU A 19 -19.54 7.54 6.99
CA LEU A 19 -19.27 6.92 5.69
C LEU A 19 -19.98 5.57 5.53
N PRO A 20 -20.31 5.16 4.29
CA PRO A 20 -20.89 3.84 4.04
C PRO A 20 -19.91 2.72 4.40
N GLU A 21 -20.43 1.57 4.85
CA GLU A 21 -19.63 0.39 5.22
C GLU A 21 -18.73 -0.09 4.07
N LYS A 22 -19.24 -0.01 2.85
CA LYS A 22 -18.54 -0.36 1.61
C LYS A 22 -18.59 0.80 0.62
N PRO A 23 -17.64 0.91 -0.29
CA PRO A 23 -17.73 1.90 -1.36
C PRO A 23 -19.02 1.77 -2.16
N VAL A 24 -19.68 2.89 -2.45
CA VAL A 24 -21.01 2.90 -3.10
C VAL A 24 -20.95 2.39 -4.54
N LEU A 25 -19.86 2.68 -5.25
CA LEU A 25 -19.65 2.26 -6.64
C LEU A 25 -18.39 1.42 -6.77
N ASN A 26 -17.27 1.94 -6.25
CA ASN A 26 -15.95 1.36 -6.40
C ASN A 26 -14.97 1.98 -5.39
N ALA A 27 -13.75 1.45 -5.30
CA ALA A 27 -12.74 1.90 -4.36
C ALA A 27 -12.19 3.33 -4.61
N TYR A 28 -12.65 4.03 -5.67
CA TYR A 28 -12.40 5.47 -5.85
C TYR A 28 -13.31 6.35 -4.98
N ARG A 29 -14.27 5.77 -4.26
CA ARG A 29 -15.14 6.45 -3.32
C ARG A 29 -14.81 6.08 -1.89
N ALA A 30 -14.87 7.08 -1.02
CA ALA A 30 -14.61 6.87 0.40
C ALA A 30 -15.67 5.97 1.04
N SER A 31 -15.23 5.16 1.98
CA SER A 31 -16.04 4.26 2.81
C SER A 31 -15.49 4.24 4.23
N LYS A 32 -16.17 3.60 5.18
CA LYS A 32 -15.69 3.52 6.57
C LYS A 32 -14.24 3.05 6.71
N PRO A 33 -13.80 1.96 6.07
CA PRO A 33 -12.40 1.56 6.13
C PRO A 33 -11.43 2.67 5.67
N VAL A 34 -11.82 3.52 4.72
CA VAL A 34 -11.02 4.69 4.31
C VAL A 34 -10.93 5.71 5.44
N GLY A 35 -12.07 6.08 6.04
CA GLY A 35 -12.10 7.06 7.12
C GLY A 35 -11.24 6.65 8.31
N TYR A 36 -11.42 5.42 8.77
CA TYR A 36 -10.62 4.87 9.87
C TYR A 36 -9.15 4.66 9.50
N GLY A 37 -8.86 4.24 8.28
CA GLY A 37 -7.48 4.13 7.79
C GLY A 37 -6.76 5.49 7.73
N MET A 38 -7.46 6.57 7.36
CA MET A 38 -6.91 7.93 7.42
C MET A 38 -6.63 8.37 8.85
N LEU A 39 -7.53 8.06 9.80
CA LEU A 39 -7.28 8.28 11.23
C LEU A 39 -6.08 7.49 11.73
N ALA A 40 -5.95 6.21 11.35
CA ALA A 40 -4.81 5.39 11.70
C ALA A 40 -3.49 6.01 11.23
N ARG A 41 -3.43 6.41 9.97
CA ARG A 41 -2.25 7.08 9.39
C ARG A 41 -1.93 8.39 10.11
N MET A 42 -2.93 9.23 10.36
CA MET A 42 -2.76 10.50 11.09
C MET A 42 -2.19 10.26 12.50
N TYR A 43 -2.80 9.35 13.26
CA TYR A 43 -2.35 9.07 14.62
C TYR A 43 -0.95 8.43 14.66
N LEU A 44 -0.59 7.62 13.66
CA LEU A 44 0.76 7.09 13.52
C LEU A 44 1.78 8.23 13.41
N TYR A 45 1.54 9.20 12.53
CA TYR A 45 2.41 10.37 12.37
C TYR A 45 2.46 11.27 13.61
N MET A 46 1.38 11.31 14.39
CA MET A 46 1.34 12.03 15.67
C MET A 46 2.04 11.27 16.82
N GLY A 47 2.40 10.00 16.60
CA GLY A 47 2.97 9.14 17.65
C GLY A 47 1.96 8.61 18.66
N ASP A 48 0.66 8.77 18.41
CA ASP A 48 -0.42 8.15 19.21
C ASP A 48 -0.67 6.73 18.73
N TYR A 49 0.28 5.84 19.02
CA TYR A 49 0.27 4.46 18.54
C TYR A 49 -0.95 3.66 18.99
N LYS A 50 -1.51 3.99 20.16
CA LYS A 50 -2.71 3.32 20.64
C LYS A 50 -3.90 3.61 19.74
N LYS A 51 -4.16 4.88 19.43
CA LYS A 51 -5.25 5.26 18.53
C LYS A 51 -4.97 4.85 17.09
N ALA A 52 -3.71 4.89 16.65
CA ALA A 52 -3.34 4.40 15.33
C ALA A 52 -3.70 2.91 15.18
N LEU A 53 -3.36 2.08 16.16
CA LEU A 53 -3.71 0.66 16.18
C LEU A 53 -5.23 0.44 16.17
N GLU A 54 -5.96 1.10 17.07
CA GLU A 54 -7.42 0.98 17.17
C GLU A 54 -8.10 1.28 15.81
N ASN A 55 -7.69 2.35 15.15
CA ASN A 55 -8.26 2.75 13.86
C ASN A 55 -7.81 1.84 12.69
N ALA A 56 -6.58 1.37 12.70
CA ALA A 56 -6.10 0.39 11.70
C ALA A 56 -6.89 -0.92 11.79
N VAL A 57 -7.13 -1.42 13.01
CA VAL A 57 -7.94 -2.63 13.24
C VAL A 57 -9.37 -2.43 12.74
N ILE A 58 -10.01 -1.29 13.00
CA ILE A 58 -11.37 -1.01 12.49
C ILE A 58 -11.37 -1.01 10.94
N SER A 59 -10.35 -0.41 10.31
CA SER A 59 -10.22 -0.42 8.85
C SER A 59 -10.10 -1.86 8.33
N LEU A 60 -9.26 -2.69 8.96
CA LEU A 60 -9.06 -4.11 8.60
C LEU A 60 -10.29 -4.98 8.83
N GLN A 61 -11.16 -4.68 9.80
CA GLN A 61 -12.40 -5.42 10.00
C GLN A 61 -13.31 -5.41 8.77
N ASN A 62 -13.20 -4.37 7.95
CA ASN A 62 -14.01 -4.20 6.74
C ASN A 62 -13.28 -4.57 5.45
N ASN A 63 -11.96 -4.58 5.46
CA ASN A 63 -11.13 -5.00 4.33
C ASN A 63 -9.79 -5.55 4.86
N SER A 64 -9.67 -6.86 4.95
CA SER A 64 -8.48 -7.57 5.44
C SER A 64 -7.84 -8.49 4.41
N THR A 65 -8.31 -8.45 3.16
CA THR A 65 -7.83 -9.35 2.12
C THR A 65 -6.42 -8.97 1.69
N LEU A 66 -5.52 -9.95 1.73
CA LEU A 66 -4.20 -9.88 1.11
C LEU A 66 -4.19 -10.76 -0.15
N MET A 67 -3.62 -10.23 -1.21
CA MET A 67 -3.53 -10.91 -2.49
C MET A 67 -2.29 -11.82 -2.52
N SER A 68 -2.46 -13.08 -2.93
CA SER A 68 -1.30 -13.93 -3.21
C SER A 68 -0.63 -13.48 -4.50
N LEU A 69 0.67 -13.21 -4.44
CA LEU A 69 1.46 -12.85 -5.61
C LEU A 69 2.04 -14.06 -6.37
N PHE A 70 1.98 -15.27 -5.78
CA PHE A 70 2.57 -16.48 -6.38
C PHE A 70 2.02 -16.89 -7.75
N PRO A 71 0.74 -16.67 -8.08
CA PRO A 71 0.22 -17.01 -9.41
C PRO A 71 0.78 -16.11 -10.52
N TYR A 72 1.28 -14.93 -10.17
CA TYR A 72 1.67 -13.93 -11.14
C TYR A 72 3.17 -14.06 -11.46
N LYS A 73 3.47 -14.21 -12.76
CA LYS A 73 4.84 -14.33 -13.25
C LYS A 73 5.05 -13.37 -14.41
N VAL A 74 6.17 -12.71 -14.43
CA VAL A 74 6.58 -11.90 -15.56
C VAL A 74 7.02 -12.83 -16.70
N VAL A 75 6.32 -12.80 -17.82
CA VAL A 75 6.53 -13.74 -18.94
C VAL A 75 7.79 -13.43 -19.72
N ASP A 76 8.08 -12.17 -19.92
CA ASP A 76 9.30 -11.72 -20.63
C ASP A 76 9.86 -10.47 -19.96
N ARG A 77 10.79 -10.69 -19.04
CA ARG A 77 11.44 -9.58 -18.30
C ARG A 77 12.35 -8.76 -19.22
N ASP A 78 12.92 -9.39 -20.25
CA ASP A 78 13.91 -8.76 -21.12
C ASP A 78 13.26 -7.75 -22.08
N LYS A 79 11.96 -7.85 -22.29
CA LYS A 79 11.23 -6.91 -23.15
C LYS A 79 10.31 -5.95 -22.40
N TYR A 80 10.24 -6.11 -21.08
CA TYR A 80 9.22 -5.38 -20.29
C TYR A 80 7.79 -5.59 -20.84
N ILE A 81 7.60 -6.73 -21.51
CA ILE A 81 6.37 -7.12 -22.19
C ILE A 81 5.87 -8.39 -21.51
N GLY A 82 4.62 -8.53 -21.44
CA GLY A 82 4.01 -9.73 -20.89
C GLY A 82 3.53 -9.47 -19.47
N ARG A 83 2.56 -8.57 -19.39
CA ARG A 83 1.71 -8.52 -18.22
C ARG A 83 1.01 -9.86 -18.07
N ILE A 84 1.14 -10.35 -16.90
CA ILE A 84 0.18 -11.28 -16.37
C ILE A 84 -1.00 -10.43 -15.93
N ASP A 85 -2.21 -10.95 -16.06
CA ASP A 85 -3.43 -10.31 -15.58
C ASP A 85 -3.43 -10.25 -14.06
N VAL A 86 -2.62 -9.32 -13.51
CA VAL A 86 -2.65 -8.99 -12.10
C VAL A 86 -3.87 -8.09 -11.87
N PRO A 87 -4.74 -8.42 -10.91
CA PRO A 87 -5.88 -7.57 -10.58
C PRO A 87 -5.42 -6.14 -10.30
N ASP A 88 -6.11 -5.19 -10.91
CA ASP A 88 -5.76 -3.77 -10.93
C ASP A 88 -6.96 -2.92 -10.53
N GLY A 89 -6.71 -1.72 -10.04
CA GLY A 89 -7.77 -0.79 -9.67
C GLY A 89 -8.78 -1.43 -8.71
N ASP A 90 -10.04 -1.46 -9.10
CA ASP A 90 -11.13 -2.06 -8.30
C ASP A 90 -11.08 -3.58 -8.21
N GLU A 91 -10.40 -4.24 -9.13
CA GLU A 91 -10.25 -5.70 -9.13
C GLU A 91 -9.17 -6.15 -8.14
N ASN A 92 -8.28 -5.26 -7.71
CA ASN A 92 -7.28 -5.57 -6.69
C ASN A 92 -7.93 -5.53 -5.31
N PRO A 93 -8.07 -6.70 -4.64
CA PRO A 93 -8.78 -6.80 -3.36
C PRO A 93 -8.07 -6.08 -2.21
N GLU A 94 -6.80 -5.71 -2.38
CA GLU A 94 -6.04 -4.97 -1.37
C GLU A 94 -6.35 -3.47 -1.40
N ASN A 95 -6.98 -2.96 -2.44
CA ASN A 95 -7.25 -1.54 -2.56
C ASN A 95 -8.44 -1.12 -1.70
N ILE A 96 -8.17 -0.43 -0.59
CA ILE A 96 -9.19 0.18 0.27
C ILE A 96 -9.69 1.49 -0.35
N TYR A 97 -8.77 2.28 -0.89
CA TYR A 97 -9.06 3.54 -1.55
C TYR A 97 -8.08 3.78 -2.68
N ILE A 98 -8.59 4.15 -3.87
CA ILE A 98 -7.75 4.27 -5.06
C ILE A 98 -7.54 5.72 -5.44
N ARG A 99 -6.28 6.08 -5.63
CA ARG A 99 -5.84 7.29 -6.32
C ARG A 99 -4.65 6.93 -7.20
N LEU A 100 -4.81 7.21 -8.47
CA LEU A 100 -3.77 7.02 -9.46
C LEU A 100 -3.11 8.37 -9.75
N ALA A 101 -1.79 8.39 -9.77
CA ALA A 101 -1.08 9.57 -10.23
C ALA A 101 -1.07 9.58 -11.76
N PRO A 102 -1.45 10.70 -12.42
CA PRO A 102 -1.45 10.76 -13.88
C PRO A 102 -0.05 10.58 -14.49
N TRP A 103 1.00 10.70 -13.71
CA TRP A 103 2.40 10.53 -14.08
C TRP A 103 3.00 9.18 -13.66
N THR A 104 2.18 8.18 -13.39
CA THR A 104 2.68 6.86 -12.94
C THR A 104 3.71 6.30 -13.93
N PHE A 105 3.53 6.49 -15.22
CA PHE A 105 4.49 6.08 -16.24
C PHE A 105 5.81 6.87 -16.16
N GLY A 106 5.75 8.19 -16.03
CA GLY A 106 6.95 9.00 -15.90
C GLY A 106 7.71 8.72 -14.60
N PHE A 107 7.00 8.47 -13.50
CA PHE A 107 7.61 8.11 -12.23
C PHE A 107 8.26 6.73 -12.30
N SER A 108 7.59 5.71 -12.84
CA SER A 108 8.15 4.37 -13.00
C SER A 108 9.36 4.33 -13.93
N ALA A 109 9.45 5.23 -14.91
CA ALA A 109 10.60 5.31 -15.82
C ALA A 109 11.83 6.03 -15.23
N THR A 110 11.71 6.62 -14.05
CA THR A 110 12.77 7.47 -13.45
C THR A 110 13.10 7.15 -12.00
N ALA A 111 12.28 6.33 -11.33
CA ALA A 111 12.48 5.98 -9.92
C ALA A 111 13.34 4.71 -9.79
N TYR A 112 14.58 4.90 -9.41
CA TYR A 112 15.48 3.79 -9.11
C TYR A 112 15.39 3.39 -7.64
N ALA A 113 15.44 2.09 -7.37
CA ALA A 113 15.60 1.60 -6.00
C ALA A 113 17.04 1.84 -5.53
N SER A 114 17.22 2.26 -4.28
CA SER A 114 18.55 2.26 -3.68
C SER A 114 19.07 0.82 -3.53
N GLU A 115 20.40 0.67 -3.48
CA GLU A 115 21.02 -0.62 -3.20
C GLU A 115 20.56 -1.21 -1.87
N GLU A 116 20.39 -0.34 -0.86
CA GLU A 116 19.87 -0.72 0.45
C GLU A 116 18.47 -1.33 0.34
N LEU A 117 17.54 -0.66 -0.34
CA LEU A 117 16.19 -1.17 -0.55
C LEU A 117 16.21 -2.50 -1.33
N ALA A 118 16.97 -2.57 -2.42
CA ALA A 118 17.04 -3.76 -3.24
C ALA A 118 17.63 -4.97 -2.48
N SER A 119 18.58 -4.72 -1.57
CA SER A 119 19.22 -5.76 -0.75
C SER A 119 18.31 -6.39 0.31
N LEU A 120 17.20 -5.74 0.64
CA LEU A 120 16.20 -6.28 1.59
C LEU A 120 15.37 -7.42 0.99
N TYR A 121 15.38 -7.57 -0.33
CA TYR A 121 14.64 -8.62 -1.03
C TYR A 121 15.55 -9.79 -1.43
N ASP A 122 15.03 -11.01 -1.36
CA ASP A 122 15.58 -12.12 -2.14
C ASP A 122 15.19 -11.89 -3.61
N GLN A 123 16.13 -11.35 -4.39
CA GLN A 123 15.87 -10.88 -5.75
C GLN A 123 15.49 -12.02 -6.72
N GLU A 124 15.72 -13.26 -6.37
CA GLU A 124 15.38 -14.43 -7.19
C GLU A 124 14.02 -15.03 -6.82
N LYS A 125 13.64 -14.95 -5.53
CA LYS A 125 12.48 -15.68 -5.00
C LYS A 125 11.35 -14.79 -4.52
N ASP A 126 11.66 -13.55 -4.13
CA ASP A 126 10.61 -12.65 -3.64
C ASP A 126 9.78 -12.11 -4.82
N GLN A 127 8.51 -12.53 -4.87
CA GLN A 127 7.60 -12.11 -5.93
C GLN A 127 7.37 -10.60 -5.95
N ARG A 128 7.49 -9.92 -4.81
CA ARG A 128 7.38 -8.46 -4.74
C ARG A 128 8.50 -7.81 -5.54
N TYR A 129 9.75 -8.29 -5.37
CA TYR A 129 10.87 -7.77 -6.15
C TYR A 129 10.65 -8.01 -7.64
N LEU A 130 10.24 -9.22 -8.00
CA LEU A 130 10.02 -9.60 -9.40
C LEU A 130 8.88 -8.83 -10.08
N LEU A 131 7.88 -8.40 -9.32
CA LEU A 131 6.71 -7.68 -9.84
C LEU A 131 6.82 -6.16 -9.78
N TYR A 132 7.67 -5.63 -8.88
CA TYR A 132 7.80 -4.17 -8.69
C TYR A 132 9.06 -3.57 -9.29
N PHE A 133 10.09 -4.39 -9.57
CA PHE A 133 11.37 -3.86 -10.04
C PHE A 133 11.85 -4.58 -11.30
N THR A 134 12.60 -3.84 -12.14
CA THR A 134 13.31 -4.41 -13.29
C THR A 134 14.71 -3.81 -13.40
N LYS A 135 15.66 -4.63 -13.86
CA LYS A 135 17.00 -4.17 -14.30
C LYS A 135 17.10 -4.03 -15.81
N TYR A 136 15.97 -4.08 -16.52
CA TYR A 136 15.96 -4.02 -17.96
C TYR A 136 14.88 -3.06 -18.46
N LEU A 137 15.23 -2.16 -19.36
CA LEU A 137 14.30 -1.22 -19.98
C LEU A 137 14.65 -1.00 -21.45
N GLY A 138 13.72 -1.39 -22.34
CA GLY A 138 13.81 -1.06 -23.76
C GLY A 138 15.06 -1.58 -24.48
N GLY A 139 15.59 -2.73 -24.08
CA GLY A 139 16.80 -3.33 -24.67
C GLY A 139 18.10 -2.93 -23.96
N ILE A 140 18.01 -2.26 -22.83
CA ILE A 140 19.17 -1.76 -22.08
C ILE A 140 19.17 -2.37 -20.69
N ASP A 141 20.31 -2.98 -20.30
CA ASP A 141 20.56 -3.37 -18.92
C ASP A 141 20.84 -2.13 -18.07
N LEU A 142 20.26 -2.09 -16.88
CA LEU A 142 20.40 -0.99 -15.95
C LEU A 142 21.34 -1.39 -14.79
N ASP A 143 22.17 -0.46 -14.36
CA ASP A 143 23.06 -0.65 -13.22
C ASP A 143 22.28 -0.85 -11.91
N TYR A 144 21.14 -0.14 -11.77
CA TYR A 144 20.28 -0.17 -10.59
C TYR A 144 18.87 -0.62 -10.95
N PRO A 145 18.16 -1.30 -10.02
CA PRO A 145 16.78 -1.68 -10.25
C PRO A 145 15.88 -0.45 -10.40
N LEU A 146 15.16 -0.40 -11.50
CA LEU A 146 14.14 0.60 -11.76
C LEU A 146 12.83 0.14 -11.16
N TRP A 147 12.11 1.05 -10.48
CA TRP A 147 10.74 0.78 -10.08
C TRP A 147 9.84 0.80 -11.32
N ALA A 148 9.43 -0.35 -11.71
CA ALA A 148 8.65 -0.57 -12.92
C ALA A 148 7.56 -1.61 -12.62
N PRO A 149 6.51 -1.19 -11.89
CA PRO A 149 5.54 -2.12 -11.35
C PRO A 149 4.72 -2.76 -12.48
N TYR A 150 4.67 -4.07 -12.45
CA TYR A 150 3.67 -4.84 -13.20
C TYR A 150 2.31 -4.79 -12.51
N ILE A 151 2.29 -4.41 -11.23
CA ILE A 151 1.09 -4.09 -10.46
C ILE A 151 1.01 -2.56 -10.37
N TYR A 152 -0.10 -1.97 -10.77
CA TYR A 152 -0.27 -0.53 -10.65
C TYR A 152 -0.23 -0.09 -9.18
N ALA A 153 0.62 0.88 -8.90
CA ALA A 153 0.72 1.43 -7.57
C ALA A 153 -0.52 2.26 -7.23
N ASN A 154 -1.20 1.85 -6.17
CA ASN A 154 -2.20 2.69 -5.55
C ASN A 154 -1.52 3.72 -4.65
N MET A 155 -1.72 5.01 -4.94
CA MET A 155 -1.12 6.12 -4.19
C MET A 155 -1.96 6.53 -2.97
N ALA A 156 -3.11 5.90 -2.74
CA ALA A 156 -4.00 6.28 -1.66
C ALA A 156 -3.89 5.37 -0.43
N MET A 157 -4.55 4.22 -0.44
CA MET A 157 -4.60 3.35 0.74
C MET A 157 -4.83 1.89 0.35
N SER A 158 -4.10 1.01 0.98
CA SER A 158 -4.21 -0.43 0.75
C SER A 158 -4.22 -1.22 2.06
N THR A 159 -4.74 -2.43 2.01
CA THR A 159 -4.76 -3.37 3.13
C THR A 159 -3.37 -3.66 3.72
N PRO A 160 -2.32 -3.90 2.91
CA PRO A 160 -0.97 -4.08 3.44
C PRO A 160 -0.48 -2.91 4.30
N GLU A 161 -0.83 -1.67 3.96
CA GLU A 161 -0.48 -0.50 4.78
C GLU A 161 -1.14 -0.58 6.16
N MET A 162 -2.41 -0.95 6.24
CA MET A 162 -3.11 -1.07 7.52
C MET A 162 -2.53 -2.16 8.41
N TYR A 163 -2.13 -3.30 7.83
CA TYR A 163 -1.40 -4.34 8.55
C TYR A 163 -0.05 -3.83 9.08
N LEU A 164 0.70 -3.10 8.26
CA LEU A 164 1.99 -2.54 8.67
C LEU A 164 1.84 -1.48 9.77
N ILE A 165 0.80 -0.63 9.72
CA ILE A 165 0.49 0.30 10.81
C ILE A 165 0.19 -0.45 12.11
N ALA A 166 -0.65 -1.49 12.04
CA ALA A 166 -0.99 -2.28 13.21
C ALA A 166 0.25 -3.01 13.79
N ALA A 167 1.06 -3.63 12.94
CA ALA A 167 2.31 -4.29 13.33
C ALA A 167 3.29 -3.31 13.99
N GLU A 168 3.50 -2.13 13.41
CA GLU A 168 4.38 -1.11 13.99
C GLU A 168 3.88 -0.65 15.35
N CYS A 169 2.58 -0.38 15.47
CA CYS A 169 2.00 0.04 16.75
C CYS A 169 2.16 -1.04 17.83
N GLU A 170 1.88 -2.30 17.52
CA GLU A 170 2.08 -3.41 18.46
C GLU A 170 3.57 -3.58 18.83
N ALA A 171 4.48 -3.40 17.89
CA ALA A 171 5.92 -3.45 18.19
C ALA A 171 6.37 -2.33 19.14
N ARG A 172 5.71 -1.17 19.11
CA ARG A 172 6.07 0.00 19.93
C ARG A 172 5.42 0.01 21.31
N ILE A 173 4.17 -0.41 21.42
CA ILE A 173 3.37 -0.28 22.66
C ILE A 173 2.77 -1.59 23.16
N GLY A 174 2.78 -2.63 22.36
CA GLY A 174 2.22 -3.95 22.66
C GLY A 174 3.29 -5.01 22.87
N SER A 175 3.22 -6.07 22.08
CA SER A 175 4.18 -7.16 22.13
C SER A 175 4.70 -7.53 20.74
N LYS A 176 5.94 -8.04 20.71
CA LYS A 176 6.55 -8.57 19.49
C LYS A 176 5.69 -9.66 18.84
N ASP A 177 5.14 -10.55 19.67
CA ASP A 177 4.36 -11.68 19.16
C ASP A 177 3.11 -11.19 18.42
N LYS A 178 2.37 -10.25 19.00
CA LYS A 178 1.22 -9.63 18.33
C LYS A 178 1.61 -8.83 17.07
N ALA A 179 2.75 -8.15 17.10
CA ALA A 179 3.25 -7.44 15.92
C ALA A 179 3.54 -8.39 14.75
N MET A 180 3.93 -9.62 15.05
CA MET A 180 4.23 -10.66 14.06
C MET A 180 2.98 -11.41 13.56
N GLU A 181 1.83 -11.22 14.19
CA GLU A 181 0.55 -11.77 13.74
C GLU A 181 -0.08 -10.93 12.62
N TYR A 182 0.30 -9.64 12.53
CA TYR A 182 -0.09 -8.74 11.44
C TYR A 182 0.84 -8.88 10.22
#